data_eccbff3199ebee8183ec56d6f78d84c0
#
_entry.id   eccbff3199ebee8183ec56d6f78d84c0
#
_cell.length_a   1.000
_cell.length_b   1.000
_cell.length_c   1.000
_cell.angle_alpha   90.00
_cell.angle_beta   90.00
_cell.angle_gamma   90.00
#
_symmetry.space_group_name_H-M   'P 1'
#
loop_
_entity.id
_entity.type
_entity.pdbx_description
1 polymer ?
#
loop_
_entity_poly.entity_id
_entity_poly.type
_entity_poly.pdbx_seq_one_letter_code
_entity_poly.pdbx_strand_id
1 'polypeptide(L)'
;MAVSEVDLRRRWSDGQPCHGLWNTLPGAVTGEVLARTGADFVVVDLQHGAGAEAELPGVAAAITAAGSVPLVRTRSPAFADVGRPLDLGARGVLVPNVRDADHAREVVAACRYAPAGGRSIGRLSGGTEQPLVVVMVEAATALDDLDAVLAVEGLDGVYVGPGDLSLSLGLTGDERRAELRGVLSSIVARAGAAGVPVGVHAYSGEQAAGYAAEGATIVTVAVDAVSLREAVTHHLGVARGHPG
;
A
#
# COMPACT_ATOMS: atom_id res chain seq x y z
N MET A 1 22.33 -2.45 1.99
CA MET A 1 22.12 -0.99 2.00
C MET A 1 20.63 -0.76 2.28
N ALA A 2 20.27 0.27 3.04
CA ALA A 2 18.87 0.60 3.29
C ALA A 2 18.20 1.02 1.96
N VAL A 3 16.97 0.55 1.73
CA VAL A 3 16.17 0.94 0.56
C VAL A 3 15.58 2.33 0.81
N SER A 4 15.54 3.18 -0.21
CA SER A 4 14.93 4.51 -0.16
C SER A 4 13.66 4.59 -1.01
N GLU A 5 12.85 5.64 -0.83
CA GLU A 5 11.71 5.91 -1.69
C GLU A 5 12.11 6.14 -3.15
N VAL A 6 13.31 6.67 -3.38
CA VAL A 6 13.88 6.86 -4.73
C VAL A 6 14.20 5.50 -5.37
N ASP A 7 14.75 4.56 -4.58
CA ASP A 7 15.01 3.20 -5.04
C ASP A 7 13.72 2.44 -5.34
N LEU A 8 12.68 2.57 -4.50
CA LEU A 8 11.38 1.97 -4.76
C LEU A 8 10.78 2.51 -6.06
N ARG A 9 10.74 3.84 -6.23
CA ARG A 9 10.20 4.49 -7.44
C ARG A 9 10.87 3.95 -8.70
N ARG A 10 12.21 3.90 -8.70
CA ARG A 10 12.98 3.38 -9.83
C ARG A 10 12.66 1.91 -10.09
N ARG A 11 12.72 1.04 -9.07
CA ARG A 11 12.45 -0.39 -9.22
C ARG A 11 11.04 -0.67 -9.73
N TRP A 12 10.04 0.04 -9.21
CA TRP A 12 8.66 -0.07 -9.68
C TRP A 12 8.54 0.32 -11.16
N SER A 13 9.14 1.45 -11.56
CA SER A 13 9.13 1.90 -12.96
C SER A 13 9.91 0.98 -13.90
N ASP A 14 10.94 0.29 -13.38
CA ASP A 14 11.73 -0.70 -14.13
C ASP A 14 11.02 -2.08 -14.20
N GLY A 15 9.78 -2.20 -13.70
CA GLY A 15 9.03 -3.45 -13.67
C GLY A 15 9.54 -4.46 -12.64
N GLN A 16 10.37 -4.04 -11.68
CA GLN A 16 10.93 -4.91 -10.66
C GLN A 16 10.01 -4.99 -9.45
N PRO A 17 9.52 -6.18 -9.05
CA PRO A 17 8.69 -6.31 -7.87
C PRO A 17 9.47 -5.96 -6.60
N CYS A 18 8.85 -5.15 -5.75
CA CYS A 18 9.28 -4.85 -4.40
C CYS A 18 8.30 -5.46 -3.42
N HIS A 19 8.82 -6.10 -2.37
CA HIS A 19 8.01 -6.86 -1.43
C HIS A 19 7.86 -6.10 -0.12
N GLY A 20 6.63 -5.83 0.27
CA GLY A 20 6.30 -5.12 1.50
C GLY A 20 5.39 -5.88 2.43
N LEU A 21 5.24 -5.33 3.62
CA LEU A 21 4.39 -5.88 4.67
C LEU A 21 3.36 -4.84 5.11
N TRP A 22 2.22 -5.31 5.61
CA TRP A 22 1.15 -4.47 6.13
C TRP A 22 1.19 -4.47 7.65
N ASN A 23 1.34 -3.27 8.24
CA ASN A 23 1.41 -3.08 9.68
C ASN A 23 0.09 -2.52 10.21
N THR A 24 -0.68 -3.36 10.86
CA THR A 24 -1.97 -3.04 11.49
C THR A 24 -1.88 -2.96 13.02
N LEU A 25 -0.86 -3.59 13.61
CA LEU A 25 -0.63 -3.57 15.06
C LEU A 25 0.08 -2.27 15.47
N PRO A 26 -0.18 -1.74 16.67
CA PRO A 26 0.39 -0.48 17.11
C PRO A 26 1.86 -0.59 17.51
N GLY A 27 2.53 0.56 17.54
CA GLY A 27 3.84 0.75 18.16
C GLY A 27 5.05 0.56 17.24
N ALA A 28 6.12 1.29 17.59
CA ALA A 28 7.36 1.32 16.81
C ALA A 28 8.06 -0.05 16.73
N VAL A 29 7.96 -0.86 17.78
CA VAL A 29 8.57 -2.19 17.84
C VAL A 29 7.98 -3.12 16.78
N THR A 30 6.67 -3.06 16.55
CA THR A 30 6.02 -3.87 15.51
C THR A 30 6.55 -3.49 14.13
N GLY A 31 6.61 -2.20 13.82
CA GLY A 31 7.19 -1.71 12.57
C GLY A 31 8.65 -2.14 12.37
N GLU A 32 9.47 -2.08 13.44
CA GLU A 32 10.86 -2.53 13.40
C GLU A 32 10.97 -4.04 13.13
N VAL A 33 10.18 -4.87 13.81
CA VAL A 33 10.17 -6.33 13.61
C VAL A 33 9.83 -6.68 12.17
N LEU A 34 8.81 -6.04 11.61
CA LEU A 34 8.42 -6.24 10.21
C LEU A 34 9.55 -5.82 9.26
N ALA A 35 10.14 -4.65 9.44
CA ALA A 35 11.22 -4.16 8.59
C ALA A 35 12.47 -5.06 8.64
N ARG A 36 12.79 -5.63 9.80
CA ARG A 36 13.93 -6.55 9.98
C ARG A 36 13.77 -7.90 9.27
N THR A 37 12.60 -8.22 8.73
CA THR A 37 12.43 -9.40 7.87
C THR A 37 13.09 -9.25 6.50
N GLY A 38 13.53 -8.05 6.14
CA GLY A 38 14.12 -7.73 4.84
C GLY A 38 13.09 -7.22 3.83
N ALA A 39 11.91 -6.80 4.29
CA ALA A 39 10.92 -6.16 3.43
C ALA A 39 11.45 -4.85 2.83
N ASP A 40 11.17 -4.59 1.55
CA ASP A 40 11.57 -3.36 0.87
C ASP A 40 10.81 -2.14 1.45
N PHE A 41 9.54 -2.34 1.84
CA PHE A 41 8.71 -1.31 2.46
C PHE A 41 7.74 -1.91 3.49
N VAL A 42 7.27 -1.07 4.40
CA VAL A 42 6.23 -1.42 5.38
C VAL A 42 5.12 -0.37 5.28
N VAL A 43 3.89 -0.80 5.06
CA VAL A 43 2.70 0.05 5.02
C VAL A 43 2.09 0.14 6.41
N VAL A 44 2.19 1.29 7.05
CA VAL A 44 1.49 1.58 8.31
C VAL A 44 0.04 1.94 7.99
N ASP A 45 -0.90 1.22 8.57
CA ASP A 45 -2.31 1.37 8.27
C ASP A 45 -3.00 2.32 9.26
N LEU A 46 -3.33 3.53 8.80
CA LEU A 46 -4.10 4.49 9.60
C LEU A 46 -5.62 4.42 9.34
N GLN A 47 -6.07 3.62 8.37
CA GLN A 47 -7.50 3.45 8.08
C GLN A 47 -8.13 2.38 8.97
N HIS A 48 -7.53 1.19 9.04
CA HIS A 48 -8.07 0.05 9.76
C HIS A 48 -7.12 -0.54 10.81
N GLY A 49 -5.90 -0.02 10.89
CA GLY A 49 -4.93 -0.40 11.91
C GLY A 49 -5.31 0.10 13.30
N ALA A 50 -4.75 -0.54 14.33
CA ALA A 50 -4.98 -0.18 15.72
C ALA A 50 -4.04 0.92 16.24
N GLY A 51 -3.02 1.33 15.45
CA GLY A 51 -2.07 2.37 15.81
C GLY A 51 -2.66 3.78 15.71
N ALA A 52 -2.23 4.67 16.59
CA ALA A 52 -2.61 6.08 16.54
C ALA A 52 -1.66 6.87 15.63
N GLU A 53 -2.18 7.89 14.95
CA GLU A 53 -1.37 8.79 14.11
C GLU A 53 -0.21 9.42 14.91
N ALA A 54 -0.42 9.70 16.19
CA ALA A 54 0.62 10.25 17.07
C ALA A 54 1.84 9.33 17.25
N GLU A 55 1.71 8.03 17.01
CA GLU A 55 2.80 7.06 17.08
C GLU A 55 3.63 7.04 15.79
N LEU A 56 3.09 7.54 14.68
CA LEU A 56 3.70 7.45 13.35
C LEU A 56 5.14 7.95 13.28
N PRO A 57 5.56 9.04 13.93
CA PRO A 57 6.97 9.47 13.90
C PRO A 57 7.93 8.40 14.42
N GLY A 58 7.56 7.74 15.53
CA GLY A 58 8.34 6.65 16.11
C GLY A 58 8.35 5.40 15.25
N VAL A 59 7.20 5.02 14.70
CA VAL A 59 7.05 3.87 13.80
C VAL A 59 7.85 4.08 12.52
N ALA A 60 7.71 5.23 11.86
CA ALA A 60 8.43 5.55 10.63
C ALA A 60 9.95 5.58 10.83
N ALA A 61 10.41 6.16 11.95
CA ALA A 61 11.83 6.17 12.31
C ALA A 61 12.38 4.75 12.53
N ALA A 62 11.64 3.88 13.23
CA ALA A 62 12.02 2.49 13.48
C ALA A 62 12.09 1.66 12.19
N ILE A 63 11.10 1.78 11.30
CA ILE A 63 11.10 1.13 10.00
C ILE A 63 12.30 1.58 9.17
N THR A 64 12.55 2.89 9.10
CA THR A 64 13.69 3.45 8.35
C THR A 64 15.03 2.97 8.92
N ALA A 65 15.20 2.97 10.24
CA ALA A 65 16.42 2.51 10.90
C ALA A 65 16.68 1.01 10.67
N ALA A 66 15.63 0.22 10.48
CA ALA A 66 15.70 -1.20 10.15
C ALA A 66 15.96 -1.48 8.65
N GLY A 67 15.97 -0.44 7.80
CA GLY A 67 16.37 -0.54 6.39
C GLY A 67 15.24 -0.65 5.38
N SER A 68 13.98 -0.50 5.81
CA SER A 68 12.78 -0.49 4.96
C SER A 68 12.23 0.92 4.77
N VAL A 69 11.36 1.10 3.76
CA VAL A 69 10.69 2.37 3.48
C VAL A 69 9.32 2.41 4.19
N PRO A 70 9.07 3.38 5.10
CA PRO A 70 7.76 3.56 5.71
C PRO A 70 6.79 4.22 4.72
N LEU A 71 5.80 3.48 4.27
CA LEU A 71 4.63 3.97 3.56
C LEU A 71 3.44 4.02 4.52
N VAL A 72 2.42 4.81 4.20
CA VAL A 72 1.22 4.93 5.04
C VAL A 72 -0.03 4.78 4.21
N ARG A 73 -0.92 3.86 4.60
CA ARG A 73 -2.30 3.95 4.12
C ARG A 73 -3.00 5.03 4.93
N THR A 74 -3.44 6.08 4.24
CA THR A 74 -4.09 7.23 4.89
C THR A 74 -5.46 6.86 5.45
N ARG A 75 -5.93 7.61 6.41
CA ARG A 75 -7.26 7.39 7.02
C ARG A 75 -8.39 7.56 6.00
N SER A 76 -8.23 8.53 5.15
CA SER A 76 -9.17 8.86 4.09
C SER A 76 -8.45 9.58 2.93
N PRO A 77 -9.13 9.81 1.79
CA PRO A 77 -8.57 10.60 0.70
C PRO A 77 -8.66 12.13 0.93
N ALA A 78 -9.15 12.57 2.08
CA ALA A 78 -9.25 14.00 2.39
C ALA A 78 -7.86 14.67 2.40
N PHE A 79 -7.78 15.88 1.85
CA PHE A 79 -6.54 16.62 1.67
C PHE A 79 -5.66 16.65 2.94
N ALA A 80 -6.26 16.88 4.11
CA ALA A 80 -5.55 16.94 5.38
C ALA A 80 -5.01 15.56 5.80
N ASP A 81 -5.78 14.49 5.58
CA ASP A 81 -5.39 13.13 5.92
C ASP A 81 -4.27 12.60 5.00
N VAL A 82 -4.18 13.09 3.77
CA VAL A 82 -3.13 12.72 2.81
C VAL A 82 -1.80 13.41 3.13
N GLY A 83 -1.81 14.68 3.43
CA GLY A 83 -0.58 15.47 3.69
C GLY A 83 0.04 15.19 5.07
N ARG A 84 -0.78 14.93 6.07
CA ARG A 84 -0.35 14.79 7.46
C ARG A 84 0.67 13.67 7.74
N PRO A 85 0.51 12.43 7.24
CA PRO A 85 1.49 11.37 7.42
C PRO A 85 2.87 11.71 6.87
N LEU A 86 2.94 12.49 5.79
CA LEU A 86 4.18 12.91 5.18
C LEU A 86 4.98 13.89 6.09
N ASP A 87 4.29 14.69 6.90
CA ASP A 87 4.92 15.56 7.91
C ASP A 87 5.44 14.75 9.11
N LEU A 88 4.85 13.57 9.34
CA LEU A 88 5.18 12.66 10.43
C LEU A 88 6.24 11.60 10.07
N GLY A 89 6.84 11.69 8.88
CA GLY A 89 7.99 10.86 8.51
C GLY A 89 7.70 9.76 7.50
N ALA A 90 6.44 9.61 7.01
CA ALA A 90 6.14 8.72 5.90
C ALA A 90 6.92 9.13 4.64
N ARG A 91 7.38 8.16 3.87
CA ARG A 91 8.08 8.35 2.59
C ARG A 91 7.14 8.27 1.40
N GLY A 92 5.91 7.89 1.64
CA GLY A 92 4.85 7.84 0.64
C GLY A 92 3.53 7.47 1.26
N VAL A 93 2.47 7.61 0.48
CA VAL A 93 1.10 7.31 0.89
C VAL A 93 0.43 6.34 -0.08
N LEU A 94 -0.41 5.46 0.48
CA LEU A 94 -1.42 4.70 -0.22
C LEU A 94 -2.77 5.30 0.17
N VAL A 95 -3.45 5.92 -0.80
CA VAL A 95 -4.68 6.68 -0.50
C VAL A 95 -5.90 5.85 -0.88
N PRO A 96 -6.73 5.44 0.12
CA PRO A 96 -7.89 4.63 -0.10
C PRO A 96 -9.07 5.42 -0.71
N ASN A 97 -10.07 4.70 -1.21
CA ASN A 97 -11.35 5.27 -1.65
C ASN A 97 -11.24 6.37 -2.73
N VAL A 98 -10.25 6.27 -3.61
CA VAL A 98 -10.17 7.15 -4.78
C VAL A 98 -11.23 6.70 -5.79
N ARG A 99 -12.02 7.66 -6.32
CA ARG A 99 -13.22 7.38 -7.12
C ARG A 99 -13.00 7.49 -8.63
N ASP A 100 -12.14 8.42 -9.03
CA ASP A 100 -11.96 8.83 -10.41
C ASP A 100 -10.63 9.59 -10.59
N ALA A 101 -10.33 10.00 -11.80
CA ALA A 101 -9.10 10.72 -12.14
C ALA A 101 -9.02 12.11 -11.51
N ASP A 102 -10.13 12.81 -11.35
CA ASP A 102 -10.13 14.14 -10.71
C ASP A 102 -9.75 14.00 -9.22
N HIS A 103 -10.32 13.03 -8.55
CA HIS A 103 -9.96 12.72 -7.17
C HIS A 103 -8.49 12.27 -7.04
N ALA A 104 -7.96 11.50 -8.00
CA ALA A 104 -6.54 11.15 -8.01
C ALA A 104 -5.63 12.39 -8.17
N ARG A 105 -6.02 13.39 -8.99
CA ARG A 105 -5.30 14.67 -9.11
C ARG A 105 -5.31 15.45 -7.80
N GLU A 106 -6.42 15.47 -7.07
CA GLU A 106 -6.51 16.10 -5.73
C GLU A 106 -5.55 15.44 -4.74
N VAL A 107 -5.44 14.11 -4.77
CA VAL A 107 -4.47 13.34 -3.95
C VAL A 107 -3.03 13.73 -4.30
N VAL A 108 -2.68 13.79 -5.58
CA VAL A 108 -1.34 14.24 -6.01
C VAL A 108 -1.06 15.65 -5.51
N ALA A 109 -2.02 16.58 -5.66
CA ALA A 109 -1.88 17.95 -5.20
C ALA A 109 -1.69 18.05 -3.68
N ALA A 110 -2.33 17.17 -2.89
CA ALA A 110 -2.15 17.11 -1.44
C ALA A 110 -0.76 16.60 -1.02
N CYS A 111 -0.05 15.91 -1.89
CA CYS A 111 1.30 15.38 -1.64
C CYS A 111 2.43 16.33 -2.07
N ARG A 112 2.16 17.33 -2.90
CA ARG A 112 3.16 18.21 -3.52
C ARG A 112 3.09 19.63 -2.95
N TYR A 113 4.26 20.27 -2.79
CA TYR A 113 4.35 21.69 -2.46
C TYR A 113 4.05 22.56 -3.69
N ALA A 114 3.67 23.81 -3.43
CA ALA A 114 3.49 24.80 -4.50
C ALA A 114 4.80 24.96 -5.32
N PRO A 115 4.74 25.16 -6.65
CA PRO A 115 3.53 25.33 -7.47
C PRO A 115 2.89 24.01 -7.94
N ALA A 116 3.48 22.85 -7.68
CA ALA A 116 3.01 21.56 -8.17
C ALA A 116 1.81 21.00 -7.38
N GLY A 117 1.48 21.58 -6.24
CA GLY A 117 0.35 21.17 -5.41
C GLY A 117 0.02 22.20 -4.34
N GLY A 118 -0.79 21.78 -3.35
CA GLY A 118 -1.28 22.61 -2.27
C GLY A 118 -0.83 22.23 -0.87
N ARG A 119 0.11 21.26 -0.75
CA ARG A 119 0.63 20.84 0.55
C ARG A 119 1.30 22.00 1.26
N SER A 120 0.95 22.23 2.52
CA SER A 120 1.60 23.22 3.37
C SER A 120 2.96 22.72 3.84
N ILE A 121 3.93 23.64 3.99
CA ILE A 121 5.25 23.30 4.54
C ILE A 121 5.15 23.12 6.05
N GLY A 122 5.34 21.89 6.52
CA GLY A 122 5.35 21.56 7.93
C GLY A 122 5.91 20.17 8.13
N ARG A 123 7.23 20.05 8.38
CA ARG A 123 7.87 18.75 8.63
C ARG A 123 8.28 18.65 10.08
N LEU A 124 7.70 17.71 10.80
CA LEU A 124 8.09 17.41 12.18
C LEU A 124 9.32 16.51 12.22
N SER A 125 9.42 15.54 11.31
CA SER A 125 10.44 14.50 11.31
C SER A 125 10.68 13.95 9.91
N GLY A 126 11.92 13.98 9.45
CA GLY A 126 12.47 13.16 8.37
C GLY A 126 11.70 13.03 7.03
N GLY A 127 10.69 13.85 6.78
CA GLY A 127 9.87 13.77 5.59
C GLY A 127 10.62 14.02 4.29
N THR A 128 10.05 13.58 3.18
CA THR A 128 10.59 13.77 1.83
C THR A 128 9.84 14.88 1.09
N GLU A 129 10.54 15.55 0.15
CA GLU A 129 9.93 16.53 -0.76
C GLU A 129 9.26 15.85 -1.96
N GLN A 130 9.68 14.61 -2.24
CA GLN A 130 9.20 13.80 -3.35
C GLN A 130 8.60 12.48 -2.84
N PRO A 131 7.51 12.53 -2.04
CA PRO A 131 6.89 11.30 -1.52
C PRO A 131 6.37 10.44 -2.66
N LEU A 132 6.32 9.11 -2.41
CA LEU A 132 5.61 8.18 -3.27
C LEU A 132 4.10 8.42 -3.12
N VAL A 133 3.40 8.50 -4.25
CA VAL A 133 1.95 8.73 -4.29
C VAL A 133 1.30 7.55 -5.00
N VAL A 134 0.58 6.74 -4.24
CA VAL A 134 -0.14 5.58 -4.73
C VAL A 134 -1.62 5.73 -4.39
N VAL A 135 -2.51 5.56 -5.35
CA VAL A 135 -3.96 5.60 -5.13
C VAL A 135 -4.55 4.19 -5.16
N MET A 136 -5.56 3.94 -4.31
CA MET A 136 -6.19 2.62 -4.28
C MET A 136 -7.38 2.56 -5.24
N VAL A 137 -7.36 1.54 -6.10
CA VAL A 137 -8.46 1.15 -7.00
C VAL A 137 -9.24 0.05 -6.29
N GLU A 138 -10.30 0.42 -5.59
CA GLU A 138 -11.09 -0.47 -4.74
C GLU A 138 -12.60 -0.20 -4.82
N ALA A 139 -13.01 0.67 -5.74
CA ALA A 139 -14.41 0.97 -6.05
C ALA A 139 -14.69 0.75 -7.54
N ALA A 140 -15.92 0.35 -7.87
CA ALA A 140 -16.35 0.18 -9.25
C ALA A 140 -16.15 1.45 -10.07
N THR A 141 -16.45 2.63 -9.51
CA THR A 141 -16.27 3.92 -10.18
C THR A 141 -14.81 4.18 -10.56
N ALA A 142 -13.85 3.85 -9.70
CA ALA A 142 -12.43 3.98 -10.01
C ALA A 142 -11.98 2.98 -11.10
N LEU A 143 -12.60 1.80 -11.15
CA LEU A 143 -12.36 0.80 -12.19
C LEU A 143 -12.93 1.26 -13.53
N ASP A 144 -14.11 1.87 -13.55
CA ASP A 144 -14.74 2.43 -14.75
C ASP A 144 -13.88 3.56 -15.35
N ASP A 145 -13.24 4.37 -14.50
CA ASP A 145 -12.35 5.50 -14.89
C ASP A 145 -10.86 5.13 -14.89
N LEU A 146 -10.51 3.84 -14.85
CA LEU A 146 -9.15 3.37 -14.61
C LEU A 146 -8.13 3.97 -15.58
N ASP A 147 -8.43 4.05 -16.88
CA ASP A 147 -7.48 4.57 -17.86
C ASP A 147 -7.21 6.06 -17.64
N ALA A 148 -8.21 6.83 -17.23
CA ALA A 148 -8.03 8.23 -16.87
C ALA A 148 -7.26 8.39 -15.54
N VAL A 149 -7.48 7.50 -14.56
CA VAL A 149 -6.69 7.44 -13.31
C VAL A 149 -5.22 7.13 -13.62
N LEU A 150 -4.96 6.14 -14.47
CA LEU A 150 -3.60 5.77 -14.87
C LEU A 150 -2.87 6.88 -15.63
N ALA A 151 -3.61 7.78 -16.29
CA ALA A 151 -3.04 8.94 -17.00
C ALA A 151 -2.76 10.13 -16.08
N VAL A 152 -3.06 10.07 -14.78
CA VAL A 152 -2.83 11.18 -13.86
C VAL A 152 -1.34 11.37 -13.61
N GLU A 153 -0.83 12.53 -14.00
CA GLU A 153 0.57 12.89 -13.82
C GLU A 153 0.92 13.04 -12.33
N GLY A 154 2.07 12.52 -11.93
CA GLY A 154 2.56 12.61 -10.55
C GLY A 154 2.17 11.43 -9.65
N LEU A 155 1.41 10.45 -10.16
CA LEU A 155 1.24 9.16 -9.51
C LEU A 155 2.50 8.31 -9.66
N ASP A 156 2.88 7.61 -8.59
CA ASP A 156 3.95 6.62 -8.59
C ASP A 156 3.41 5.19 -8.78
N GLY A 157 2.09 5.01 -8.73
CA GLY A 157 1.43 3.74 -8.98
C GLY A 157 -0.03 3.72 -8.54
N VAL A 158 -0.68 2.61 -8.84
CA VAL A 158 -2.00 2.26 -8.32
C VAL A 158 -1.92 0.99 -7.48
N TYR A 159 -2.81 0.86 -6.51
CA TYR A 159 -2.86 -0.30 -5.63
C TYR A 159 -4.28 -0.84 -5.52
N VAL A 160 -4.46 -2.13 -5.70
CA VAL A 160 -5.80 -2.73 -5.68
C VAL A 160 -6.11 -3.34 -4.32
N GLY A 161 -7.25 -2.95 -3.76
CA GLY A 161 -7.87 -3.57 -2.58
C GLY A 161 -8.92 -4.61 -2.99
N PRO A 162 -8.58 -5.92 -3.11
CA PRO A 162 -9.49 -6.92 -3.67
C PRO A 162 -10.79 -7.09 -2.88
N GLY A 163 -10.72 -6.89 -1.56
CA GLY A 163 -11.89 -7.00 -0.67
C GLY A 163 -12.97 -5.98 -1.00
N ASP A 164 -12.61 -4.71 -0.93
CA ASP A 164 -13.52 -3.60 -1.17
C ASP A 164 -13.96 -3.52 -2.62
N LEU A 165 -13.04 -3.77 -3.57
CA LEU A 165 -13.37 -3.86 -4.99
C LEU A 165 -14.44 -4.93 -5.26
N SER A 166 -14.27 -6.12 -4.68
CA SER A 166 -15.24 -7.20 -4.81
C SER A 166 -16.62 -6.82 -4.27
N LEU A 167 -16.68 -6.17 -3.11
CA LEU A 167 -17.92 -5.67 -2.53
C LEU A 167 -18.56 -4.59 -3.42
N SER A 168 -17.77 -3.66 -3.90
CA SER A 168 -18.23 -2.57 -4.77
C SER A 168 -18.78 -3.07 -6.11
N LEU A 169 -18.22 -4.16 -6.64
CA LEU A 169 -18.70 -4.84 -7.85
C LEU A 169 -19.91 -5.76 -7.61
N GLY A 170 -20.35 -5.93 -6.36
CA GLY A 170 -21.46 -6.82 -6.01
C GLY A 170 -21.13 -8.30 -6.19
N LEU A 171 -19.86 -8.67 -6.25
CA LEU A 171 -19.44 -10.06 -6.44
C LEU A 171 -19.72 -10.89 -5.18
N THR A 172 -20.59 -11.87 -5.28
CA THR A 172 -21.00 -12.75 -4.18
C THR A 172 -20.98 -14.22 -4.63
N GLY A 173 -20.99 -15.15 -3.66
CA GLY A 173 -21.08 -16.59 -3.96
C GLY A 173 -19.77 -17.24 -4.41
N ASP A 174 -19.86 -18.45 -4.92
CA ASP A 174 -18.70 -19.30 -5.24
C ASP A 174 -17.95 -18.84 -6.50
N GLU A 175 -18.64 -18.20 -7.44
CA GLU A 175 -18.05 -17.68 -8.69
C GLU A 175 -17.22 -16.41 -8.45
N ARG A 176 -17.42 -15.73 -7.30
CA ARG A 176 -16.74 -14.49 -6.90
C ARG A 176 -15.22 -14.55 -7.12
N ARG A 177 -14.59 -15.67 -6.76
CA ARG A 177 -13.14 -15.80 -6.82
C ARG A 177 -12.59 -15.74 -8.24
N ALA A 178 -13.21 -16.45 -9.16
CA ALA A 178 -12.77 -16.49 -10.56
C ALA A 178 -13.01 -15.15 -11.26
N GLU A 179 -14.18 -14.55 -11.01
CA GLU A 179 -14.55 -13.26 -11.59
C GLU A 179 -13.64 -12.13 -11.07
N LEU A 180 -13.45 -12.06 -9.75
CA LEU A 180 -12.51 -11.11 -9.15
C LEU A 180 -11.09 -11.30 -9.69
N ARG A 181 -10.63 -12.54 -9.83
CA ARG A 181 -9.30 -12.83 -10.40
C ARG A 181 -9.16 -12.25 -11.81
N GLY A 182 -10.18 -12.41 -12.66
CA GLY A 182 -10.20 -11.82 -14.00
C GLY A 182 -10.11 -10.29 -13.98
N VAL A 183 -10.84 -9.64 -13.04
CA VAL A 183 -10.78 -8.18 -12.87
C VAL A 183 -9.38 -7.74 -12.43
N LEU A 184 -8.79 -8.42 -11.44
CA LEU A 184 -7.44 -8.10 -10.96
C LEU A 184 -6.39 -8.22 -12.06
N SER A 185 -6.40 -9.32 -12.82
CA SER A 185 -5.48 -9.53 -13.95
C SER A 185 -5.67 -8.45 -15.03
N SER A 186 -6.92 -8.02 -15.29
CA SER A 186 -7.21 -6.93 -16.22
C SER A 186 -6.63 -5.59 -15.74
N ILE A 187 -6.75 -5.27 -14.46
CA ILE A 187 -6.17 -4.04 -13.90
C ILE A 187 -4.64 -4.07 -14.04
N VAL A 188 -4.00 -5.19 -13.68
CA VAL A 188 -2.53 -5.35 -13.80
C VAL A 188 -2.09 -5.16 -15.26
N ALA A 189 -2.78 -5.78 -16.21
CA ALA A 189 -2.46 -5.67 -17.64
C ALA A 189 -2.64 -4.22 -18.15
N ARG A 190 -3.74 -3.54 -17.78
CA ARG A 190 -4.00 -2.14 -18.18
C ARG A 190 -2.95 -1.18 -17.60
N ALA A 191 -2.62 -1.33 -16.33
CA ALA A 191 -1.57 -0.52 -15.68
C ALA A 191 -0.20 -0.74 -16.35
N GLY A 192 0.17 -2.00 -16.62
CA GLY A 192 1.39 -2.35 -17.34
C GLY A 192 1.45 -1.75 -18.74
N ALA A 193 0.35 -1.79 -19.49
CA ALA A 193 0.24 -1.18 -20.82
C ALA A 193 0.38 0.35 -20.78
N ALA A 194 -0.08 0.99 -19.69
CA ALA A 194 0.08 2.42 -19.45
C ALA A 194 1.47 2.80 -18.87
N GLY A 195 2.33 1.82 -18.55
CA GLY A 195 3.62 2.06 -17.90
C GLY A 195 3.51 2.52 -16.45
N VAL A 196 2.38 2.26 -15.79
CA VAL A 196 2.11 2.66 -14.40
C VAL A 196 2.34 1.47 -13.46
N PRO A 197 3.19 1.61 -12.44
CA PRO A 197 3.37 0.59 -11.42
C PRO A 197 2.05 0.20 -10.76
N VAL A 198 1.84 -1.10 -10.55
CA VAL A 198 0.60 -1.60 -9.95
C VAL A 198 0.88 -2.56 -8.81
N GLY A 199 0.08 -2.47 -7.77
CA GLY A 199 0.09 -3.40 -6.65
C GLY A 199 -1.27 -4.04 -6.44
N VAL A 200 -1.25 -5.23 -5.84
CA VAL A 200 -2.46 -5.94 -5.41
C VAL A 200 -2.23 -6.44 -3.99
N HIS A 201 -3.23 -6.22 -3.12
CA HIS A 201 -3.14 -6.70 -1.75
C HIS A 201 -3.19 -8.22 -1.70
N ALA A 202 -2.16 -8.84 -1.10
CA ALA A 202 -2.07 -10.27 -0.91
C ALA A 202 -1.98 -10.62 0.59
N TYR A 203 -2.48 -11.79 0.93
CA TYR A 203 -2.49 -12.30 2.30
C TYR A 203 -1.51 -13.48 2.48
N SER A 204 -0.85 -13.90 1.40
CA SER A 204 0.16 -14.97 1.44
C SER A 204 1.25 -14.75 0.40
N GLY A 205 2.41 -15.36 0.64
CA GLY A 205 3.52 -15.34 -0.30
C GLY A 205 3.17 -15.95 -1.66
N GLU A 206 2.29 -16.95 -1.71
CA GLU A 206 1.83 -17.58 -2.97
C GLU A 206 0.99 -16.62 -3.80
N GLN A 207 0.05 -15.91 -3.17
CA GLN A 207 -0.74 -14.87 -3.86
C GLN A 207 0.17 -13.76 -4.38
N ALA A 208 1.10 -13.30 -3.52
CA ALA A 208 2.06 -12.27 -3.86
C ALA A 208 2.92 -12.65 -5.06
N ALA A 209 3.48 -13.87 -5.07
CA ALA A 209 4.25 -14.39 -6.19
C ALA A 209 3.42 -14.49 -7.48
N GLY A 210 2.15 -14.89 -7.38
CA GLY A 210 1.22 -14.92 -8.50
C GLY A 210 1.00 -13.53 -9.13
N TYR A 211 0.76 -12.51 -8.31
CA TYR A 211 0.58 -11.13 -8.79
C TYR A 211 1.87 -10.55 -9.37
N ALA A 212 3.02 -10.82 -8.75
CA ALA A 212 4.31 -10.41 -9.30
C ALA A 212 4.58 -11.05 -10.67
N ALA A 213 4.25 -12.33 -10.85
CA ALA A 213 4.36 -13.02 -12.14
C ALA A 213 3.45 -12.44 -13.24
N GLU A 214 2.34 -11.80 -12.86
CA GLU A 214 1.45 -11.09 -13.78
C GLU A 214 1.92 -9.65 -14.08
N GLY A 215 2.95 -9.15 -13.39
CA GLY A 215 3.51 -7.82 -13.62
C GLY A 215 3.26 -6.81 -12.49
N ALA A 216 2.70 -7.23 -11.34
CA ALA A 216 2.60 -6.34 -10.19
C ALA A 216 3.99 -6.03 -9.62
N THR A 217 4.24 -4.76 -9.31
CA THR A 217 5.54 -4.27 -8.81
C THR A 217 5.49 -3.79 -7.36
N ILE A 218 4.30 -3.46 -6.85
CA ILE A 218 4.06 -3.03 -5.46
C ILE A 218 3.39 -4.19 -4.73
N VAL A 219 4.17 -5.14 -4.20
CA VAL A 219 3.64 -6.42 -3.73
C VAL A 219 3.68 -6.50 -2.22
N THR A 220 2.51 -6.51 -1.55
CA THR A 220 2.45 -6.86 -0.13
C THR A 220 2.31 -8.38 0.03
N VAL A 221 3.02 -8.96 0.98
CA VAL A 221 3.10 -10.43 1.11
C VAL A 221 2.41 -10.95 2.36
N ALA A 222 2.17 -10.08 3.35
CA ALA A 222 1.54 -10.47 4.61
C ALA A 222 0.99 -9.24 5.37
N VAL A 223 0.06 -9.52 6.28
CA VAL A 223 -0.47 -8.58 7.28
C VAL A 223 -0.05 -9.09 8.66
N ASP A 224 0.57 -8.25 9.47
CA ASP A 224 1.15 -8.61 10.76
C ASP A 224 0.20 -9.35 11.72
N ALA A 225 -0.99 -8.79 11.95
CA ALA A 225 -1.99 -9.41 12.83
C ALA A 225 -2.49 -10.77 12.32
N VAL A 226 -2.59 -10.93 10.99
CA VAL A 226 -2.98 -12.20 10.36
C VAL A 226 -1.87 -13.23 10.55
N SER A 227 -0.65 -12.88 10.19
CA SER A 227 0.52 -13.77 10.29
C SER A 227 0.79 -14.21 11.74
N LEU A 228 0.68 -13.28 12.70
CA LEU A 228 0.82 -13.60 14.12
C LEU A 228 -0.23 -14.63 14.57
N ARG A 229 -1.50 -14.38 14.22
CA ARG A 229 -2.59 -15.29 14.58
C ARG A 229 -2.39 -16.67 13.96
N GLU A 230 -2.04 -16.75 12.69
CA GLU A 230 -1.82 -18.00 11.98
C GLU A 230 -0.66 -18.81 12.60
N ALA A 231 0.48 -18.15 12.85
CA ALA A 231 1.63 -18.79 13.46
C ALA A 231 1.31 -19.35 14.86
N VAL A 232 0.65 -18.54 15.72
CA VAL A 232 0.29 -18.98 17.06
C VAL A 232 -0.77 -20.08 17.03
N THR A 233 -1.76 -20.00 16.13
CA THR A 233 -2.79 -21.04 15.96
C THR A 233 -2.16 -22.35 15.54
N HIS A 234 -1.20 -22.34 14.59
CA HIS A 234 -0.45 -23.50 14.18
C HIS A 234 0.30 -24.13 15.37
N HIS A 235 1.09 -23.34 16.12
CA HIS A 235 1.83 -23.83 17.28
C HIS A 235 0.92 -24.43 18.37
N LEU A 236 -0.22 -23.79 18.65
CA LEU A 236 -1.21 -24.32 19.58
C LEU A 236 -1.82 -25.64 19.07
N GLY A 237 -2.09 -25.74 17.78
CA GLY A 237 -2.57 -26.97 17.15
C GLY A 237 -1.58 -28.13 17.35
N VAL A 238 -0.31 -27.92 16.99
CA VAL A 238 0.75 -28.89 17.19
C VAL A 238 0.88 -29.31 18.65
N ALA A 239 0.89 -28.37 19.59
CA ALA A 239 1.00 -28.64 21.02
C ALA A 239 -0.18 -29.46 21.58
N ARG A 240 -1.35 -29.37 20.95
CA ARG A 240 -2.57 -30.10 21.31
C ARG A 240 -2.73 -31.42 20.54
N GLY A 241 -1.74 -31.82 19.73
CA GLY A 241 -1.79 -33.01 18.91
C GLY A 241 -2.70 -32.93 17.67
N HIS A 242 -3.02 -31.73 17.22
CA HIS A 242 -3.76 -31.49 15.98
C HIS A 242 -2.82 -30.80 14.98
N PRO A 243 -1.97 -31.56 14.25
CA PRO A 243 -1.19 -30.95 13.18
C PRO A 243 -2.14 -30.38 12.13
N GLY A 244 -1.95 -29.08 11.79
CA GLY A 244 -2.73 -28.37 10.77
C GLY A 244 -2.49 -28.89 9.35
#